data_ea03aa7f8fae33cf73bd034567cff625
#
_entry.id   ea03aa7f8fae33cf73bd034567cff625
#
_cell.length_a   1.000
_cell.length_b   1.000
_cell.length_c   1.000
_cell.angle_alpha   90.00
_cell.angle_beta   90.00
_cell.angle_gamma   90.00
#
_symmetry.space_group_name_H-M   'P 1'
#
loop_
_entity.id
_entity.type
_entity.pdbx_description
1 polymer ?
#
loop_
_entity_poly.entity_id
_entity_poly.type
_entity_poly.pdbx_seq_one_letter_code
_entity_poly.pdbx_strand_id
1 'polypeptide(L)' 'MTHETHKHHFQVADIGQWDLDEDRSIVPSIDSVLKNSGITAVVDQDEMNSAGFTVWTYSPREVVEKALKDDGIDLED' A
#
# COMPACT_ATOMS: atom_id res chain seq x y z
N MET A 1 -21.49 5.17 -17.06
CA MET A 1 -21.20 4.47 -15.81
C MET A 1 -19.85 4.93 -15.29
N THR A 2 -19.83 5.44 -14.09
CA THR A 2 -18.59 5.96 -13.51
C THR A 2 -17.89 4.87 -12.71
N HIS A 3 -16.63 4.68 -13.02
CA HIS A 3 -15.78 3.82 -12.22
C HIS A 3 -15.15 4.70 -11.14
N GLU A 4 -15.63 4.56 -9.92
CA GLU A 4 -15.10 5.33 -8.82
C GLU A 4 -13.90 4.63 -8.21
N THR A 5 -12.80 5.34 -8.13
CA THR A 5 -11.62 4.84 -7.45
C THR A 5 -11.83 5.02 -5.95
N HIS A 6 -11.61 3.94 -5.21
CA HIS A 6 -11.66 4.00 -3.75
C HIS A 6 -10.34 4.53 -3.21
N LYS A 7 -10.44 5.33 -2.17
CA LYS A 7 -9.28 5.84 -1.47
C LYS A 7 -9.13 5.09 -0.15
N HIS A 8 -8.05 4.36 0.00
CA HIS A 8 -7.78 3.60 1.21
C HIS A 8 -6.48 4.09 1.83
N HIS A 9 -6.54 4.57 3.05
CA HIS A 9 -5.35 4.98 3.78
C HIS A 9 -4.89 3.85 4.68
N PHE A 10 -3.59 3.59 4.65
CA PHE A 10 -2.97 2.55 5.46
C PHE A 10 -1.78 3.11 6.21
N GLN A 11 -1.49 2.50 7.34
CA GLN A 11 -0.26 2.77 8.06
C GLN A 11 0.42 1.45 8.37
N VAL A 12 1.69 1.36 8.04
CA VAL A 12 2.44 0.14 8.21
C VAL A 12 3.02 0.08 9.62
N ALA A 13 2.77 -1.02 10.32
CA ALA A 13 3.34 -1.25 11.63
C ALA A 13 4.73 -1.87 11.53
N ASP A 14 4.89 -2.78 10.57
CA ASP A 14 6.17 -3.47 10.37
C ASP A 14 6.27 -3.89 8.90
N ILE A 15 7.38 -3.54 8.28
CA ILE A 15 7.65 -3.94 6.90
C ILE A 15 8.55 -5.17 6.81
N GLY A 16 8.88 -5.76 7.96
CA GLY A 16 9.68 -6.96 8.01
C GLY A 16 11.10 -6.73 7.54
N GLN A 17 11.53 -7.53 6.54
CA GLN A 17 12.90 -7.50 6.05
C GLN A 17 13.10 -6.55 4.85
N TRP A 18 12.12 -5.73 4.55
CA TRP A 18 12.23 -4.84 3.41
C TRP A 18 13.23 -3.73 3.70
N ASP A 19 14.14 -3.52 2.74
CA ASP A 19 15.04 -2.39 2.79
C ASP A 19 14.34 -1.18 2.21
N LEU A 20 14.29 -0.11 2.98
CA LEU A 20 13.78 1.16 2.48
C LEU A 20 14.90 1.88 1.74
N ASP A 21 14.55 2.54 0.65
CA ASP A 21 15.48 3.39 -0.07
C ASP A 21 15.96 4.54 0.80
N GLU A 22 16.97 5.26 0.34
CA GLU A 22 17.51 6.39 1.06
C GLU A 22 16.45 7.43 1.41
N ASP A 23 15.45 7.60 0.56
CA ASP A 23 14.32 8.49 0.81
C ASP A 23 13.36 7.91 1.82
N ARG A 24 13.52 6.64 2.16
CA ARG A 24 12.67 5.93 3.11
C ARG A 24 11.20 5.89 2.67
N SER A 25 10.98 5.92 1.37
CA SER A 25 9.64 5.79 0.83
C SER A 25 9.27 4.32 0.68
N ILE A 26 8.10 3.96 1.18
CA ILE A 26 7.58 2.59 1.05
C ILE A 26 6.76 2.43 -0.22
N VAL A 27 6.47 3.52 -0.91
CA VAL A 27 5.58 3.51 -2.08
C VAL A 27 6.03 2.55 -3.17
N PRO A 28 7.30 2.53 -3.61
CA PRO A 28 7.71 1.59 -4.66
C PRO A 28 7.49 0.14 -4.27
N SER A 29 7.72 -0.19 -3.00
CA SER A 29 7.52 -1.55 -2.50
C SER A 29 6.06 -1.93 -2.47
N ILE A 30 5.21 -1.04 -1.97
CA ILE A 30 3.76 -1.26 -1.92
C ILE A 30 3.21 -1.41 -3.34
N ASP A 31 3.63 -0.54 -4.24
CA ASP A 31 3.20 -0.59 -5.63
C ASP A 31 3.55 -1.93 -6.28
N SER A 32 4.76 -2.43 -6.03
CA SER A 32 5.19 -3.72 -6.55
C SER A 32 4.34 -4.87 -6.03
N VAL A 33 4.03 -4.87 -4.73
CA VAL A 33 3.19 -5.91 -4.12
C VAL A 33 1.80 -5.93 -4.75
N LEU A 34 1.19 -4.77 -4.87
CA LEU A 34 -0.15 -4.68 -5.43
C LEU A 34 -0.17 -5.11 -6.89
N LYS A 35 0.83 -4.69 -7.65
CA LYS A 35 0.95 -5.07 -9.05
C LYS A 35 1.11 -6.57 -9.21
N ASN A 36 1.95 -7.19 -8.38
CA ASN A 36 2.18 -8.63 -8.41
C ASN A 36 0.94 -9.40 -7.97
N SER A 37 0.06 -8.78 -7.21
CA SER A 37 -1.21 -9.39 -6.79
C SER A 37 -2.33 -9.17 -7.80
N GLY A 38 -2.04 -8.49 -8.90
CA GLY A 38 -3.04 -8.22 -9.93
C GLY A 38 -3.96 -7.06 -9.61
N ILE A 39 -3.56 -6.21 -8.67
CA ILE A 39 -4.36 -5.06 -8.25
C ILE A 39 -3.86 -3.82 -8.99
N THR A 40 -4.75 -3.19 -9.73
CA THR A 40 -4.44 -1.90 -10.37
C THR A 40 -4.65 -0.80 -9.36
N ALA A 41 -3.58 -0.09 -9.03
CA ALA A 41 -3.64 0.94 -7.99
C ALA A 41 -2.58 2.01 -8.21
N VAL A 42 -2.84 3.18 -7.64
CA VAL A 42 -1.85 4.27 -7.53
C VAL A 42 -1.60 4.45 -6.05
N VAL A 43 -0.34 4.50 -5.66
CA VAL A 43 0.06 4.59 -4.26
C VAL A 43 0.72 5.94 -4.02
N ASP A 44 0.22 6.69 -3.05
CA ASP A 44 0.75 7.99 -2.66
C ASP A 44 1.36 7.90 -1.26
N GLN A 45 2.56 8.43 -1.11
CA GLN A 45 3.24 8.50 0.18
C GLN A 45 2.66 9.63 1.02
N ASP A 46 2.47 9.38 2.31
CA ASP A 46 2.09 10.45 3.25
C ASP A 46 3.22 11.45 3.38
N GLU A 47 2.86 12.74 3.42
CA GLU A 47 3.85 13.81 3.52
C GLU A 47 4.55 13.83 4.89
N MET A 48 3.81 13.52 5.94
CA MET A 48 4.30 13.66 7.32
C MET A 48 4.59 12.33 7.99
N ASN A 49 4.34 11.23 7.32
CA ASN A 49 4.49 9.90 7.92
C ASN A 49 5.09 8.94 6.92
N SER A 50 6.32 8.52 7.16
CA SER A 50 7.02 7.60 6.25
C SER A 50 6.40 6.19 6.23
N ALA A 51 5.62 5.84 7.24
CA ALA A 51 4.95 4.55 7.31
C ALA A 51 3.53 4.59 6.76
N GLY A 52 3.03 5.77 6.41
CA GLY A 52 1.67 5.94 5.92
C GLY A 52 1.63 6.10 4.40
N PHE A 53 0.58 5.58 3.80
CA PHE A 53 0.37 5.72 2.37
C PHE A 53 -1.10 5.62 2.03
N THR A 54 -1.46 6.17 0.88
CA THR A 54 -2.84 6.10 0.37
C THR A 54 -2.84 5.29 -0.93
N VAL A 55 -3.78 4.37 -1.04
CA VAL A 55 -3.96 3.55 -2.23
C VAL A 55 -5.24 3.98 -2.94
N TRP A 56 -5.11 4.35 -4.20
CA TRP A 56 -6.25 4.67 -5.06
C TRP A 56 -6.47 3.48 -5.96
N THR A 57 -7.57 2.78 -5.77
CA THR A 57 -7.83 1.53 -6.49
C THR A 57 -9.32 1.26 -6.61
N TYR A 58 -9.68 0.40 -7.54
CA TYR A 58 -11.07 -0.06 -7.67
C TYR A 58 -11.36 -1.24 -6.74
N SER A 59 -10.34 -1.80 -6.12
CA SER A 59 -10.49 -2.96 -5.24
C SER A 59 -10.95 -2.54 -3.84
N PRO A 60 -11.72 -3.39 -3.14
CA PRO A 60 -12.08 -3.12 -1.75
C PRO A 60 -10.85 -3.10 -0.85
N ARG A 61 -10.97 -2.41 0.28
CA ARG A 61 -9.89 -2.30 1.25
C ARG A 61 -9.37 -3.67 1.71
N GLU A 62 -10.26 -4.59 1.97
CA GLU A 62 -9.88 -5.92 2.46
C GLU A 62 -9.01 -6.69 1.47
N VAL A 63 -9.24 -6.48 0.17
CA VAL A 63 -8.41 -7.12 -0.87
C VAL A 63 -7.00 -6.56 -0.82
N VAL A 64 -6.87 -5.24 -0.67
CA VAL A 64 -5.57 -4.59 -0.57
C VAL A 64 -4.84 -5.04 0.70
N GLU A 65 -5.55 -5.06 1.82
CA GLU A 65 -4.96 -5.51 3.09
C GLU A 65 -4.44 -6.93 2.99
N LYS A 66 -5.21 -7.81 2.40
CA LYS A 66 -4.81 -9.20 2.26
C LYS A 66 -3.55 -9.34 1.41
N ALA A 67 -3.50 -8.63 0.30
CA ALA A 67 -2.33 -8.66 -0.58
C ALA A 67 -1.07 -8.22 0.17
N LEU A 68 -1.19 -7.16 0.96
CA LEU A 68 -0.05 -6.65 1.73
C LEU A 68 0.37 -7.63 2.83
N LYS A 69 -0.59 -8.20 3.53
CA LYS A 69 -0.30 -9.17 4.59
C LYS A 69 0.32 -10.44 4.03
N ASP A 70 -0.15 -10.91 2.89
CA ASP A 70 0.39 -12.11 2.25
C ASP A 70 1.86 -11.92 1.86
N ASP A 71 2.28 -10.69 1.66
CA ASP A 71 3.66 -10.37 1.33
C ASP A 71 4.49 -9.97 2.56
N GLY A 72 3.94 -10.12 3.74
CA GLY A 72 4.66 -9.90 4.99
C GLY A 72 4.62 -8.48 5.51
N ILE A 73 3.69 -7.67 5.02
CA ILE A 73 3.55 -6.29 5.48
C ILE A 73 2.47 -6.24 6.55
N ASP A 74 2.86 -5.90 7.77
CA ASP A 74 1.93 -5.74 8.87
C ASP A 74 1.40 -4.32 8.89
N LEU A 75 0.09 -4.20 8.94
CA LEU A 75 -0.59 -2.90 8.97
C LEU A 75 -1.09 -2.60 10.37
N GLU A 76 -1.09 -1.32 10.73
CA GLU A 76 -1.72 -0.88 11.95
C GLU A 76 -3.23 -0.83 11.78
N ASP A 77 -3.92 -1.23 12.80
CA ASP A 77 -5.39 -1.13 12.83
C ASP A 77 -5.86 0.30 13.09
#